data_4fa1a01019963511be707a08d4d346c6
#
_entry.id   4fa1a01019963511be707a08d4d346c6
#
_cell.length_a   1.000
_cell.length_b   1.000
_cell.length_c   1.000
_cell.angle_alpha   90.00
_cell.angle_beta   90.00
_cell.angle_gamma   90.00
#
_symmetry.space_group_name_H-M   'P 1'
#
loop_
_entity.id
_entity.type
_entity.pdbx_description
1 polymer ?
#
loop_
_entity_poly.entity_id
_entity_poly.type
_entity_poly.pdbx_seq_one_letter_code
_entity_poly.pdbx_strand_id
1 'polypeptide(L)'
;MPTVSHWQADAPAPAPSQALPDRCGVAVVGGGIAGVSTAWWLRKLDPGLDVVIIEREHLAHGASGRNAGFLLQGTDADFARTVEQRGAEQARRLWHFTQENGDGLVDALADTDVGLEYSGSLTVAGDAAEDERLRTAAELLQRDGGEVEYLSADETNGRLGSTGFRGALHVASGAMMHPVRVVRTLAAQSGARIVEGCTVRSVDPEGEGVRIEASAGVLVAERAVLALNAYLPTLVPALARFVRPVRAQMLATAPVELRLREPVYSHEGYYYLRQLPTGEVLLGGARHLHREDEVGYDDATTDALQADLEAYLRDHFPDFAGVSVERRWSGTMGFSADGLPAVGPVPELPRSLWVGGFTGHGMGYGFRMGRLVAAELLGQSEPFADLFHARRFETQG
;
A
#
# COMPACT_ATOMS: atom_id res chain seq x y z
N MET A 1 -15.95 17.06 -7.87
CA MET A 1 -15.11 17.40 -6.70
C MET A 1 -14.26 16.19 -6.39
N PRO A 2 -13.01 16.35 -5.95
CA PRO A 2 -12.20 15.22 -5.51
C PRO A 2 -12.91 14.38 -4.46
N THR A 3 -12.69 13.08 -4.47
CA THR A 3 -13.30 12.18 -3.49
C THR A 3 -12.53 12.22 -2.16
N VAL A 4 -13.20 11.89 -1.06
CA VAL A 4 -12.59 11.80 0.27
C VAL A 4 -12.84 10.40 0.81
N SER A 5 -11.78 9.68 1.19
CA SER A 5 -11.92 8.34 1.74
C SER A 5 -12.56 8.35 3.13
N HIS A 6 -13.05 7.19 3.57
CA HIS A 6 -13.54 7.01 4.94
C HIS A 6 -12.48 7.45 5.97
N TRP A 7 -11.24 7.02 5.79
CA TRP A 7 -10.12 7.31 6.68
C TRP A 7 -9.71 8.78 6.74
N GLN A 8 -9.79 9.48 5.62
CA GLN A 8 -9.49 10.91 5.53
C GLN A 8 -10.57 11.76 6.21
N ALA A 9 -11.83 11.31 6.12
CA ALA A 9 -12.95 11.98 6.78
C ALA A 9 -12.95 11.76 8.31
N ASP A 10 -12.52 10.58 8.79
CA ASP A 10 -12.43 10.25 10.21
C ASP A 10 -11.16 10.81 10.87
N ALA A 11 -10.11 11.05 10.10
CA ALA A 11 -8.85 11.51 10.66
C ALA A 11 -8.93 12.94 11.21
N PRO A 12 -8.24 13.24 12.33
CA PRO A 12 -8.10 14.61 12.82
C PRO A 12 -7.55 15.55 11.75
N ALA A 13 -7.83 16.85 11.90
CA ALA A 13 -7.22 17.85 11.01
C ALA A 13 -5.68 17.72 11.03
N PRO A 14 -5.00 17.92 9.87
CA PRO A 14 -3.54 17.88 9.83
C PRO A 14 -2.94 18.93 10.76
N ALA A 15 -1.76 18.62 11.30
CA ALA A 15 -0.98 19.59 12.04
C ALA A 15 -0.59 20.76 11.13
N PRO A 16 -0.32 21.96 11.69
CA PRO A 16 0.18 23.06 10.89
C PRO A 16 1.45 22.68 10.14
N SER A 17 1.47 22.98 8.81
CA SER A 17 2.64 22.73 7.97
C SER A 17 3.83 23.54 8.46
N GLN A 18 5.03 22.96 8.41
CA GLN A 18 6.27 23.66 8.70
C GLN A 18 6.77 24.41 7.46
N ALA A 19 7.60 25.41 7.68
CA ALA A 19 8.21 26.14 6.56
C ALA A 19 9.23 25.27 5.82
N LEU A 20 9.26 25.41 4.48
CA LEU A 20 10.29 24.78 3.67
C LEU A 20 11.65 25.43 3.99
N PRO A 21 12.69 24.66 4.35
CA PRO A 21 14.01 25.20 4.61
C PRO A 21 14.76 25.43 3.30
N ASP A 22 15.81 26.27 3.33
CA ASP A 22 16.67 26.49 2.15
C ASP A 22 17.56 25.29 1.84
N ARG A 23 17.95 24.51 2.87
CA ARG A 23 18.84 23.33 2.76
C ARG A 23 18.43 22.20 3.69
N CYS A 24 18.77 20.95 3.30
CA CYS A 24 18.68 19.78 4.18
C CYS A 24 19.66 18.67 3.77
N GLY A 25 19.84 17.67 4.61
CA GLY A 25 20.63 16.48 4.29
C GLY A 25 19.88 15.55 3.32
N VAL A 26 18.62 15.24 3.60
CA VAL A 26 17.78 14.39 2.73
C VAL A 26 16.39 15.00 2.55
N ALA A 27 15.99 15.17 1.29
CA ALA A 27 14.62 15.51 0.94
C ALA A 27 13.85 14.24 0.53
N VAL A 28 12.72 13.97 1.18
CA VAL A 28 11.78 12.91 0.81
C VAL A 28 10.55 13.56 0.18
N VAL A 29 10.35 13.35 -1.11
CA VAL A 29 9.22 13.89 -1.85
C VAL A 29 8.09 12.87 -1.89
N GLY A 30 6.99 13.18 -1.20
CA GLY A 30 5.81 12.34 -1.01
C GLY A 30 5.60 11.89 0.43
N GLY A 31 4.44 12.23 0.98
CA GLY A 31 3.99 11.94 2.36
C GLY A 31 3.12 10.69 2.51
N GLY A 32 3.26 9.70 1.59
CA GLY A 32 2.64 8.38 1.71
C GLY A 32 3.44 7.43 2.59
N ILE A 33 2.93 6.19 2.76
CA ILE A 33 3.58 5.17 3.61
C ILE A 33 5.05 4.94 3.25
N ALA A 34 5.41 4.88 1.96
CA ALA A 34 6.80 4.67 1.55
C ALA A 34 7.71 5.85 1.94
N GLY A 35 7.25 7.09 1.72
CA GLY A 35 8.03 8.29 2.05
C GLY A 35 8.23 8.46 3.57
N VAL A 36 7.16 8.36 4.35
CA VAL A 36 7.27 8.50 5.82
C VAL A 36 8.07 7.36 6.44
N SER A 37 7.92 6.14 5.93
CA SER A 37 8.74 5.00 6.39
C SER A 37 10.21 5.19 6.04
N THR A 38 10.52 5.71 4.86
CA THR A 38 11.90 6.06 4.48
C THR A 38 12.48 7.10 5.45
N ALA A 39 11.75 8.18 5.74
CA ALA A 39 12.19 9.21 6.67
C ALA A 39 12.38 8.64 8.09
N TRP A 40 11.47 7.79 8.55
CA TRP A 40 11.58 7.11 9.84
C TRP A 40 12.85 6.25 9.93
N TRP A 41 13.11 5.42 8.90
CA TRP A 41 14.29 4.57 8.86
C TRP A 41 15.60 5.34 8.68
N LEU A 42 15.62 6.42 7.88
CA LEU A 42 16.78 7.31 7.77
C LEU A 42 17.20 7.85 9.14
N ARG A 43 16.23 8.34 9.91
CA ARG A 43 16.46 8.86 11.26
C ARG A 43 16.80 7.76 12.28
N LYS A 44 16.31 6.53 12.06
CA LYS A 44 16.67 5.38 12.89
C LYS A 44 18.08 4.89 12.64
N LEU A 45 18.54 4.88 11.37
CA LEU A 45 19.87 4.45 10.96
C LEU A 45 20.93 5.54 11.18
N ASP A 46 20.56 6.79 11.03
CA ASP A 46 21.41 7.96 11.30
C ASP A 46 20.59 9.05 12.01
N PRO A 47 20.61 9.07 13.36
CA PRO A 47 19.88 10.06 14.16
C PRO A 47 20.29 11.51 13.94
N GLY A 48 21.50 11.77 13.41
CA GLY A 48 22.00 13.10 13.10
C GLY A 48 21.49 13.68 11.78
N LEU A 49 20.87 12.88 10.94
CA LEU A 49 20.49 13.28 9.59
C LEU A 49 19.34 14.31 9.59
N ASP A 50 19.52 15.42 8.86
CA ASP A 50 18.45 16.41 8.65
C ASP A 50 17.54 15.95 7.50
N VAL A 51 16.33 15.51 7.83
CA VAL A 51 15.34 14.95 6.88
C VAL A 51 14.14 15.86 6.77
N VAL A 52 13.75 16.18 5.53
CA VAL A 52 12.55 16.96 5.20
C VAL A 52 11.62 16.12 4.34
N ILE A 53 10.36 15.96 4.76
CA ILE A 53 9.27 15.38 3.96
C ILE A 53 8.52 16.53 3.29
N ILE A 54 8.35 16.47 1.97
CA ILE A 54 7.58 17.45 1.20
C ILE A 54 6.36 16.73 0.61
N GLU A 55 5.17 17.19 0.98
CA GLU A 55 3.91 16.62 0.51
C GLU A 55 3.05 17.70 -0.14
N ARG A 56 2.47 17.37 -1.29
CA ARG A 56 1.66 18.31 -2.10
C ARG A 56 0.38 18.74 -1.39
N GLU A 57 -0.30 17.81 -0.77
CA GLU A 57 -1.56 18.01 -0.05
C GLU A 57 -1.32 17.88 1.46
N HIS A 58 -1.67 16.73 2.02
CA HIS A 58 -1.40 16.36 3.40
C HIS A 58 -0.96 14.89 3.48
N LEU A 59 -0.31 14.53 4.56
CA LEU A 59 0.16 13.14 4.78
C LEU A 59 -0.98 12.14 4.56
N ALA A 60 -0.67 11.06 3.85
CA ALA A 60 -1.61 10.02 3.45
C ALA A 60 -2.73 10.48 2.48
N HIS A 61 -2.58 11.60 1.76
CA HIS A 61 -3.60 12.05 0.81
C HIS A 61 -3.82 11.08 -0.35
N GLY A 62 -2.76 10.50 -0.89
CA GLY A 62 -2.80 9.54 -2.00
C GLY A 62 -3.28 8.15 -1.59
N ALA A 63 -2.83 7.11 -2.31
CA ALA A 63 -3.23 5.71 -2.10
C ALA A 63 -3.07 5.22 -0.65
N SER A 64 -2.12 5.78 0.10
CA SER A 64 -1.87 5.41 1.51
C SER A 64 -3.03 5.72 2.45
N GLY A 65 -3.87 6.69 2.15
CA GLY A 65 -5.06 7.02 2.94
C GLY A 65 -6.38 6.63 2.26
N ARG A 66 -6.33 5.86 1.17
CA ARG A 66 -7.50 5.51 0.35
C ARG A 66 -7.71 4.01 0.17
N ASN A 67 -6.91 3.19 0.84
CA ASN A 67 -6.94 1.73 0.81
C ASN A 67 -7.85 1.14 1.90
N ALA A 68 -7.94 -0.20 1.98
CA ALA A 68 -8.77 -0.88 2.96
C ALA A 68 -8.14 -0.98 4.38
N GLY A 69 -6.91 -0.55 4.57
CA GLY A 69 -6.21 -0.63 5.86
C GLY A 69 -5.75 -2.04 6.23
N PHE A 70 -5.42 -2.87 5.25
CA PHE A 70 -4.93 -4.23 5.45
C PHE A 70 -3.42 -4.26 5.63
N LEU A 71 -2.97 -5.06 6.57
CA LEU A 71 -1.56 -5.42 6.77
C LEU A 71 -1.45 -6.93 6.61
N LEU A 72 -1.25 -7.37 5.37
CA LEU A 72 -1.24 -8.77 4.98
C LEU A 72 0.10 -9.17 4.38
N GLN A 73 0.41 -10.47 4.51
CA GLN A 73 1.59 -11.09 3.94
C GLN A 73 1.34 -11.53 2.49
N GLY A 74 2.43 -11.67 1.73
CA GLY A 74 2.40 -12.15 0.36
C GLY A 74 2.45 -11.04 -0.69
N THR A 75 2.14 -11.43 -1.92
CA THR A 75 2.15 -10.56 -3.10
C THR A 75 0.70 -10.29 -3.57
N ASP A 76 0.56 -9.70 -4.73
CA ASP A 76 -0.72 -9.54 -5.44
C ASP A 76 -1.31 -10.86 -5.96
N ALA A 77 -0.54 -11.96 -5.90
CA ALA A 77 -0.97 -13.32 -6.22
C ALA A 77 -0.92 -14.21 -4.97
N ASP A 78 -1.71 -15.28 -4.94
CA ASP A 78 -1.60 -16.32 -3.92
C ASP A 78 -0.20 -16.96 -3.92
N PHE A 79 0.16 -17.61 -2.81
CA PHE A 79 1.51 -18.16 -2.65
C PHE A 79 1.84 -19.25 -3.68
N ALA A 80 0.89 -20.11 -4.05
CA ALA A 80 1.11 -21.16 -5.04
C ALA A 80 1.41 -20.55 -6.42
N ARG A 81 0.64 -19.55 -6.83
CA ARG A 81 0.88 -18.81 -8.07
C ARG A 81 2.20 -18.04 -8.03
N THR A 82 2.57 -17.48 -6.89
CA THR A 82 3.88 -16.84 -6.72
C THR A 82 5.02 -17.84 -6.90
N VAL A 83 4.88 -19.06 -6.38
CA VAL A 83 5.85 -20.16 -6.58
C VAL A 83 5.94 -20.55 -8.06
N GLU A 84 4.83 -20.68 -8.75
CA GLU A 84 4.80 -20.99 -10.20
C GLU A 84 5.49 -19.90 -11.03
N GLN A 85 5.25 -18.65 -10.74
CA GLN A 85 5.78 -17.54 -11.51
C GLN A 85 7.25 -17.22 -11.24
N ARG A 86 7.72 -17.44 -10.01
CA ARG A 86 9.01 -16.92 -9.51
C ARG A 86 9.93 -17.99 -8.93
N GLY A 87 9.44 -19.21 -8.75
CA GLY A 87 10.13 -20.27 -8.03
C GLY A 87 9.98 -20.18 -6.50
N ALA A 88 10.11 -21.33 -5.85
CA ALA A 88 9.84 -21.49 -4.41
C ALA A 88 10.75 -20.63 -3.52
N GLU A 89 12.02 -20.46 -3.86
CA GLU A 89 12.96 -19.66 -3.07
C GLU A 89 12.55 -18.17 -3.07
N GLN A 90 12.28 -17.61 -4.25
CA GLN A 90 11.89 -16.21 -4.35
C GLN A 90 10.52 -15.95 -3.71
N ALA A 91 9.57 -16.89 -3.85
CA ALA A 91 8.27 -16.81 -3.19
C ALA A 91 8.40 -16.75 -1.66
N ARG A 92 9.25 -17.61 -1.06
CA ARG A 92 9.55 -17.58 0.39
C ARG A 92 10.18 -16.26 0.81
N ARG A 93 11.15 -15.76 0.07
CA ARG A 93 11.80 -14.47 0.38
C ARG A 93 10.82 -13.31 0.35
N LEU A 94 9.89 -13.28 -0.62
CA LEU A 94 8.83 -12.27 -0.70
C LEU A 94 7.85 -12.40 0.48
N TRP A 95 7.48 -13.62 0.85
CA TRP A 95 6.64 -13.87 2.03
C TRP A 95 7.30 -13.35 3.31
N HIS A 96 8.56 -13.72 3.55
CA HIS A 96 9.33 -13.24 4.70
C HIS A 96 9.50 -11.72 4.70
N PHE A 97 9.74 -11.09 3.54
CA PHE A 97 9.83 -9.64 3.46
C PHE A 97 8.54 -8.96 3.95
N THR A 98 7.39 -9.49 3.55
CA THR A 98 6.09 -8.94 3.97
C THR A 98 5.74 -9.27 5.42
N GLN A 99 6.20 -10.41 5.96
CA GLN A 99 6.15 -10.68 7.39
C GLN A 99 7.00 -9.66 8.18
N GLU A 100 8.27 -9.47 7.82
CA GLU A 100 9.13 -8.46 8.45
C GLU A 100 8.56 -7.04 8.34
N ASN A 101 7.85 -6.73 7.23
CA ASN A 101 7.15 -5.46 7.08
C ASN A 101 6.03 -5.32 8.14
N GLY A 102 5.22 -6.36 8.31
CA GLY A 102 4.13 -6.39 9.27
C GLY A 102 4.64 -6.27 10.70
N ASP A 103 5.55 -7.15 11.10
CA ASP A 103 6.12 -7.21 12.45
C ASP A 103 6.81 -5.89 12.80
N GLY A 104 7.67 -5.39 11.91
CA GLY A 104 8.40 -4.15 12.14
C GLY A 104 7.49 -2.92 12.20
N LEU A 105 6.40 -2.88 11.42
CA LEU A 105 5.42 -1.78 11.48
C LEU A 105 4.64 -1.82 12.79
N VAL A 106 4.22 -3.00 13.22
CA VAL A 106 3.53 -3.21 14.49
C VAL A 106 4.41 -2.80 15.67
N ASP A 107 5.66 -3.24 15.68
CA ASP A 107 6.63 -2.88 16.72
C ASP A 107 6.86 -1.36 16.78
N ALA A 108 6.99 -0.71 15.63
CA ALA A 108 7.17 0.74 15.56
C ALA A 108 5.97 1.53 16.08
N LEU A 109 4.77 0.93 16.08
CA LEU A 109 3.50 1.57 16.45
C LEU A 109 2.91 1.02 17.76
N ALA A 110 3.62 0.17 18.50
CA ALA A 110 3.11 -0.58 19.65
C ALA A 110 2.42 0.27 20.72
N ASP A 111 2.94 1.50 20.98
CA ASP A 111 2.42 2.40 22.01
C ASP A 111 1.49 3.49 21.45
N THR A 112 0.88 3.25 20.27
CA THR A 112 0.08 4.25 19.57
C THR A 112 -1.31 3.73 19.18
N ASP A 113 -2.31 4.61 19.18
CA ASP A 113 -3.65 4.29 18.69
C ASP A 113 -3.74 4.50 17.17
N VAL A 114 -3.43 3.45 16.44
CA VAL A 114 -3.60 3.42 14.98
C VAL A 114 -4.75 2.50 14.54
N GLY A 115 -5.62 2.10 15.46
CA GLY A 115 -6.72 1.18 15.19
C GLY A 115 -6.21 -0.19 14.73
N LEU A 116 -5.14 -0.69 15.36
CA LEU A 116 -4.57 -1.99 15.04
C LEU A 116 -5.43 -3.11 15.59
N GLU A 117 -5.85 -4.01 14.71
CA GLU A 117 -6.65 -5.19 15.01
C GLU A 117 -5.92 -6.42 14.46
N TYR A 118 -5.49 -7.30 15.37
CA TYR A 118 -4.97 -8.63 15.00
C TYR A 118 -6.15 -9.57 14.80
N SER A 119 -6.42 -9.90 13.56
CA SER A 119 -7.61 -10.68 13.22
C SER A 119 -7.32 -11.93 12.39
N GLY A 120 -6.09 -12.08 11.91
CA GLY A 120 -5.82 -12.94 10.77
C GLY A 120 -6.34 -12.31 9.48
N SER A 121 -6.38 -13.10 8.42
CA SER A 121 -6.95 -12.72 7.12
C SER A 121 -7.48 -13.92 6.37
N LEU A 122 -8.43 -13.67 5.47
CA LEU A 122 -9.02 -14.68 4.60
C LEU A 122 -8.83 -14.30 3.13
N THR A 123 -8.23 -15.20 2.36
CA THR A 123 -8.31 -15.18 0.91
C THR A 123 -9.30 -16.26 0.49
N VAL A 124 -10.43 -15.87 -0.09
CA VAL A 124 -11.53 -16.78 -0.40
C VAL A 124 -11.62 -17.06 -1.90
N ALA A 125 -11.89 -18.30 -2.25
CA ALA A 125 -12.00 -18.76 -3.63
C ALA A 125 -13.39 -18.48 -4.21
N GLY A 126 -13.46 -17.73 -5.32
CA GLY A 126 -14.67 -17.51 -6.09
C GLY A 126 -14.99 -18.65 -7.05
N ASP A 127 -13.97 -19.38 -7.50
CA ASP A 127 -14.14 -20.50 -8.43
C ASP A 127 -13.27 -21.73 -8.06
N ALA A 128 -13.42 -22.82 -8.82
CA ALA A 128 -12.75 -24.08 -8.53
C ALA A 128 -11.23 -24.03 -8.75
N ALA A 129 -10.76 -23.21 -9.69
CA ALA A 129 -9.34 -23.08 -9.97
C ALA A 129 -8.64 -22.28 -8.86
N GLU A 130 -9.29 -21.22 -8.37
CA GLU A 130 -8.80 -20.47 -7.22
C GLU A 130 -8.79 -21.33 -5.95
N ASP A 131 -9.82 -22.16 -5.73
CA ASP A 131 -9.92 -23.08 -4.59
C ASP A 131 -8.73 -24.06 -4.55
N GLU A 132 -8.41 -24.70 -5.67
CA GLU A 132 -7.29 -25.64 -5.77
C GLU A 132 -5.94 -24.92 -5.52
N ARG A 133 -5.77 -23.70 -6.03
CA ARG A 133 -4.57 -22.92 -5.77
C ARG A 133 -4.43 -22.53 -4.30
N LEU A 134 -5.53 -22.13 -3.63
CA LEU A 134 -5.48 -21.77 -2.21
C LEU A 134 -5.21 -22.99 -1.32
N ARG A 135 -5.71 -24.16 -1.69
CA ARG A 135 -5.37 -25.43 -1.03
C ARG A 135 -3.87 -25.73 -1.16
N THR A 136 -3.35 -25.64 -2.37
CA THR A 136 -1.92 -25.80 -2.63
C THR A 136 -1.07 -24.75 -1.89
N ALA A 137 -1.51 -23.51 -1.85
CA ALA A 137 -0.84 -22.44 -1.12
C ALA A 137 -0.76 -22.75 0.39
N ALA A 138 -1.87 -23.23 0.98
CA ALA A 138 -1.88 -23.64 2.39
C ALA A 138 -0.86 -24.75 2.67
N GLU A 139 -0.84 -25.81 1.84
CA GLU A 139 0.13 -26.91 1.99
C GLU A 139 1.58 -26.46 1.87
N LEU A 140 1.88 -25.59 0.92
CA LEU A 140 3.23 -25.05 0.71
C LEU A 140 3.67 -24.18 1.90
N LEU A 141 2.81 -23.28 2.35
CA LEU A 141 3.10 -22.40 3.50
C LEU A 141 3.25 -23.20 4.81
N GLN A 142 2.40 -24.20 5.05
CA GLN A 142 2.53 -25.08 6.23
C GLN A 142 3.85 -25.85 6.24
N ARG A 143 4.31 -26.37 5.10
CA ARG A 143 5.63 -27.01 4.97
C ARG A 143 6.78 -26.08 5.32
N ASP A 144 6.59 -24.77 5.04
CA ASP A 144 7.57 -23.74 5.34
C ASP A 144 7.40 -23.17 6.78
N GLY A 145 6.51 -23.77 7.61
CA GLY A 145 6.28 -23.38 9.00
C GLY A 145 5.33 -22.20 9.19
N GLY A 146 4.58 -21.81 8.15
CA GLY A 146 3.58 -20.75 8.23
C GLY A 146 2.36 -21.15 9.06
N GLU A 147 1.84 -20.23 9.86
CA GLU A 147 0.59 -20.39 10.62
C GLU A 147 -0.62 -20.09 9.72
N VAL A 148 -0.93 -21.05 8.87
CA VAL A 148 -2.02 -20.95 7.90
C VAL A 148 -2.91 -22.18 7.93
N GLU A 149 -4.17 -22.01 7.53
CA GLU A 149 -5.17 -23.06 7.48
C GLU A 149 -5.98 -22.94 6.19
N TYR A 150 -6.28 -24.07 5.55
CA TYR A 150 -7.28 -24.12 4.49
C TYR A 150 -8.66 -24.43 5.08
N LEU A 151 -9.64 -23.61 4.74
CA LEU A 151 -11.04 -23.76 5.14
C LEU A 151 -11.87 -24.27 3.96
N SER A 152 -12.71 -25.26 4.20
CA SER A 152 -13.70 -25.77 3.22
C SER A 152 -14.76 -24.71 2.89
N ALA A 153 -15.58 -24.99 1.87
CA ALA A 153 -16.70 -24.12 1.48
C ALA A 153 -17.68 -23.85 2.64
N ASP A 154 -18.05 -24.89 3.38
CA ASP A 154 -18.99 -24.79 4.50
C ASP A 154 -18.40 -23.95 5.65
N GLU A 155 -17.15 -24.20 6.00
CA GLU A 155 -16.45 -23.44 7.04
C GLU A 155 -16.27 -21.96 6.63
N THR A 156 -15.88 -21.71 5.38
CA THR A 156 -15.70 -20.36 4.84
C THR A 156 -17.01 -19.57 4.85
N ASN A 157 -18.07 -20.13 4.25
CA ASN A 157 -19.35 -19.42 4.17
C ASN A 157 -20.01 -19.30 5.56
N GLY A 158 -19.88 -20.30 6.42
CA GLY A 158 -20.38 -20.22 7.80
C GLY A 158 -19.65 -19.17 8.63
N ARG A 159 -18.33 -19.04 8.50
CA ARG A 159 -17.52 -18.05 9.22
C ARG A 159 -17.79 -16.62 8.79
N LEU A 160 -18.02 -16.41 7.49
CA LEU A 160 -18.25 -15.09 6.91
C LEU A 160 -19.72 -14.66 6.88
N GLY A 161 -20.69 -15.57 7.15
CA GLY A 161 -22.09 -15.32 6.87
C GLY A 161 -22.35 -15.09 5.38
N SER A 162 -21.57 -15.71 4.51
CA SER A 162 -21.55 -15.49 3.07
C SER A 162 -22.13 -16.67 2.30
N THR A 163 -22.26 -16.50 0.99
CA THR A 163 -22.69 -17.55 0.07
C THR A 163 -21.81 -17.57 -1.18
N GLY A 164 -21.66 -18.78 -1.75
CA GLY A 164 -21.02 -18.96 -3.07
C GLY A 164 -19.51 -19.11 -3.08
N PHE A 165 -18.81 -18.94 -1.97
CA PHE A 165 -17.38 -19.22 -1.89
C PHE A 165 -17.10 -20.72 -1.76
N ARG A 166 -16.00 -21.19 -2.35
CA ARG A 166 -15.65 -22.61 -2.44
C ARG A 166 -14.71 -23.07 -1.34
N GLY A 167 -13.90 -22.15 -0.81
CA GLY A 167 -12.96 -22.40 0.28
C GLY A 167 -12.17 -21.14 0.56
N ALA A 168 -11.27 -21.18 1.53
CA ALA A 168 -10.40 -20.08 1.88
C ALA A 168 -9.02 -20.52 2.37
N LEU A 169 -8.03 -19.69 2.15
CA LEU A 169 -6.78 -19.69 2.90
C LEU A 169 -6.90 -18.68 4.04
N HIS A 170 -6.82 -19.16 5.27
CA HIS A 170 -6.71 -18.34 6.47
C HIS A 170 -5.23 -18.17 6.84
N VAL A 171 -4.79 -16.95 7.09
CA VAL A 171 -3.44 -16.61 7.57
C VAL A 171 -3.58 -15.94 8.93
N ALA A 172 -3.02 -16.55 9.97
CA ALA A 172 -3.21 -16.12 11.37
C ALA A 172 -2.58 -14.74 11.68
N SER A 173 -1.49 -14.40 11.02
CA SER A 173 -0.70 -13.17 11.24
C SER A 173 -1.24 -11.91 10.54
N GLY A 174 -2.37 -11.99 9.84
CA GLY A 174 -3.01 -10.83 9.21
C GLY A 174 -3.53 -9.81 10.23
N ALA A 175 -3.48 -8.53 9.87
CA ALA A 175 -3.98 -7.44 10.71
C ALA A 175 -4.69 -6.36 9.88
N MET A 176 -5.45 -5.53 10.56
CA MET A 176 -6.09 -4.33 10.02
C MET A 176 -5.68 -3.11 10.84
N MET A 177 -5.68 -1.93 10.21
CA MET A 177 -5.34 -0.69 10.88
C MET A 177 -5.99 0.52 10.20
N HIS A 178 -5.92 1.68 10.84
CA HIS A 178 -6.33 2.96 10.25
C HIS A 178 -5.16 3.58 9.48
N PRO A 179 -5.11 3.51 8.15
CA PRO A 179 -3.92 3.80 7.37
C PRO A 179 -3.45 5.26 7.46
N VAL A 180 -4.37 6.23 7.64
CA VAL A 180 -3.99 7.64 7.81
C VAL A 180 -3.32 7.86 9.18
N ARG A 181 -3.82 7.22 10.25
CA ARG A 181 -3.20 7.30 11.57
C ARG A 181 -1.81 6.69 11.55
N VAL A 182 -1.62 5.54 10.90
CA VAL A 182 -0.31 4.89 10.70
C VAL A 182 0.69 5.85 10.06
N VAL A 183 0.36 6.41 8.91
CA VAL A 183 1.27 7.31 8.17
C VAL A 183 1.61 8.55 9.01
N ARG A 184 0.63 9.18 9.65
CA ARG A 184 0.85 10.38 10.48
C ARG A 184 1.69 10.08 11.73
N THR A 185 1.47 8.94 12.37
CA THR A 185 2.25 8.52 13.55
C THR A 185 3.70 8.24 13.18
N LEU A 186 3.96 7.50 12.10
CA LEU A 186 5.33 7.28 11.62
C LEU A 186 6.03 8.59 11.26
N ALA A 187 5.32 9.51 10.59
CA ALA A 187 5.87 10.82 10.26
C ALA A 187 6.25 11.61 11.52
N ALA A 188 5.38 11.64 12.52
CA ALA A 188 5.65 12.31 13.80
C ALA A 188 6.83 11.67 14.56
N GLN A 189 6.89 10.33 14.61
CA GLN A 189 7.98 9.61 15.26
C GLN A 189 9.32 9.74 14.53
N SER A 190 9.31 10.01 13.21
CA SER A 190 10.54 10.17 12.42
C SER A 190 11.39 11.35 12.88
N GLY A 191 10.78 12.37 13.49
CA GLY A 191 11.44 13.63 13.83
C GLY A 191 11.88 14.43 12.59
N ALA A 192 11.44 14.04 11.38
CA ALA A 192 11.67 14.80 10.16
C ALA A 192 10.84 16.09 10.14
N ARG A 193 11.31 17.11 9.45
CA ARG A 193 10.52 18.30 9.15
C ARG A 193 9.45 17.93 8.12
N ILE A 194 8.19 18.28 8.37
CA ILE A 194 7.05 17.96 7.51
C ILE A 194 6.52 19.24 6.88
N VAL A 195 6.56 19.30 5.54
CA VAL A 195 6.08 20.44 4.75
C VAL A 195 4.92 19.95 3.89
N GLU A 196 3.69 20.20 4.35
CA GLU A 196 2.44 19.88 3.65
C GLU A 196 1.94 21.08 2.83
N GLY A 197 1.05 20.84 1.88
CA GLY A 197 0.54 21.89 0.97
C GLY A 197 1.62 22.43 0.01
N CYS A 198 2.69 21.65 -0.19
CA CYS A 198 3.88 22.08 -0.92
C CYS A 198 4.13 21.18 -2.15
N THR A 199 3.75 21.66 -3.32
CA THR A 199 3.91 20.93 -4.58
C THR A 199 5.33 21.09 -5.11
N VAL A 200 6.06 19.99 -5.26
CA VAL A 200 7.34 19.94 -5.98
C VAL A 200 7.05 20.00 -7.48
N ARG A 201 7.72 20.92 -8.19
CA ARG A 201 7.55 21.20 -9.62
C ARG A 201 8.67 20.64 -10.46
N SER A 202 9.91 20.71 -9.96
CA SER A 202 11.07 20.11 -10.59
C SER A 202 12.09 19.63 -9.56
N VAL A 203 12.95 18.71 -10.01
CA VAL A 203 14.11 18.20 -9.30
C VAL A 203 15.27 18.19 -10.28
N ASP A 204 16.34 18.92 -9.96
CA ASP A 204 17.44 19.17 -10.87
C ASP A 204 18.79 18.95 -10.14
N PRO A 205 19.87 18.58 -10.85
CA PRO A 205 21.19 18.50 -10.23
C PRO A 205 21.67 19.86 -9.70
N GLU A 206 22.22 19.90 -8.49
CA GLU A 206 22.87 21.08 -7.91
C GLU A 206 24.23 20.70 -7.30
N GLY A 207 25.27 20.83 -8.09
CA GLY A 207 26.58 20.31 -7.72
C GLY A 207 26.55 18.78 -7.53
N GLU A 208 26.89 18.29 -6.34
CA GLU A 208 26.74 16.86 -5.99
C GLU A 208 25.38 16.51 -5.37
N GLY A 209 24.51 17.50 -5.15
CA GLY A 209 23.19 17.36 -4.55
C GLY A 209 22.06 17.61 -5.54
N VAL A 210 20.91 17.96 -5.00
CA VAL A 210 19.63 18.11 -5.70
C VAL A 210 18.97 19.44 -5.36
N ARG A 211 18.62 20.22 -6.38
CA ARG A 211 17.76 21.39 -6.28
C ARG A 211 16.31 20.97 -6.47
N ILE A 212 15.46 21.32 -5.55
CA ILE A 212 14.02 21.03 -5.56
C ILE A 212 13.27 22.34 -5.63
N GLU A 213 12.59 22.58 -6.76
CA GLU A 213 11.67 23.71 -6.89
C GLU A 213 10.27 23.32 -6.44
N ALA A 214 9.76 24.02 -5.44
CA ALA A 214 8.44 23.75 -4.88
C ALA A 214 7.57 25.02 -4.83
N SER A 215 6.27 24.85 -4.58
CA SER A 215 5.35 25.99 -4.47
C SER A 215 5.69 26.96 -3.34
N ALA A 216 6.35 26.48 -2.29
CA ALA A 216 6.77 27.26 -1.13
C ALA A 216 8.18 27.87 -1.25
N GLY A 217 8.92 27.60 -2.33
CA GLY A 217 10.28 28.10 -2.54
C GLY A 217 11.22 27.04 -3.12
N VAL A 218 12.50 27.19 -2.87
CA VAL A 218 13.55 26.30 -3.34
C VAL A 218 14.25 25.66 -2.15
N LEU A 219 14.46 24.33 -2.23
CA LEU A 219 15.26 23.56 -1.29
C LEU A 219 16.45 22.96 -2.00
N VAL A 220 17.64 23.03 -1.42
CA VAL A 220 18.82 22.29 -1.86
C VAL A 220 19.12 21.17 -0.88
N ALA A 221 19.04 19.92 -1.35
CA ALA A 221 19.30 18.72 -0.56
C ALA A 221 20.61 18.04 -0.97
N GLU A 222 21.30 17.40 -0.04
CA GLU A 222 22.48 16.56 -0.38
C GLU A 222 22.05 15.28 -1.11
N ARG A 223 20.87 14.75 -0.77
CA ARG A 223 20.29 13.52 -1.31
C ARG A 223 18.77 13.70 -1.45
N ALA A 224 18.15 12.94 -2.34
CA ALA A 224 16.69 12.95 -2.46
C ALA A 224 16.08 11.55 -2.60
N VAL A 225 14.86 11.39 -2.11
CA VAL A 225 14.03 10.20 -2.35
C VAL A 225 12.71 10.64 -2.94
N LEU A 226 12.39 10.16 -4.14
CA LEU A 226 11.10 10.38 -4.78
C LEU A 226 10.16 9.21 -4.44
N ALA A 227 9.29 9.40 -3.45
CA ALA A 227 8.35 8.39 -2.95
C ALA A 227 6.91 8.68 -3.43
N LEU A 228 6.76 8.99 -4.71
CA LEU A 228 5.52 9.47 -5.33
C LEU A 228 4.65 8.36 -5.91
N ASN A 229 5.09 7.10 -5.86
CA ASN A 229 4.39 5.92 -6.40
C ASN A 229 3.84 6.19 -7.82
N ALA A 230 2.51 6.19 -8.01
CA ALA A 230 1.86 6.43 -9.30
C ALA A 230 2.24 7.77 -9.94
N TYR A 231 2.58 8.78 -9.14
CA TYR A 231 2.88 10.13 -9.61
C TYR A 231 4.35 10.36 -9.97
N LEU A 232 5.21 9.34 -9.86
CA LEU A 232 6.63 9.42 -10.28
C LEU A 232 6.79 9.96 -11.71
N PRO A 233 6.01 9.47 -12.71
CA PRO A 233 6.14 9.95 -14.08
C PRO A 233 5.76 11.41 -14.29
N THR A 234 4.95 12.00 -13.39
CA THR A 234 4.56 13.41 -13.51
C THR A 234 5.70 14.36 -13.15
N LEU A 235 6.64 13.91 -12.32
CA LEU A 235 7.83 14.67 -11.94
C LEU A 235 9.06 14.27 -12.76
N VAL A 236 9.22 12.97 -13.04
CA VAL A 236 10.35 12.41 -13.82
C VAL A 236 9.76 11.50 -14.92
N PRO A 237 9.48 12.03 -16.13
CA PRO A 237 8.81 11.28 -17.21
C PRO A 237 9.49 9.96 -17.58
N ALA A 238 10.81 9.87 -17.47
CA ALA A 238 11.58 8.65 -17.74
C ALA A 238 11.17 7.46 -16.85
N LEU A 239 10.53 7.70 -15.70
CA LEU A 239 10.05 6.65 -14.79
C LEU A 239 8.71 6.04 -15.23
N ALA A 240 8.05 6.55 -16.28
CA ALA A 240 6.82 5.97 -16.83
C ALA A 240 7.00 4.53 -17.32
N ARG A 241 8.22 4.13 -17.68
CA ARG A 241 8.55 2.74 -18.07
C ARG A 241 8.49 1.75 -16.90
N PHE A 242 8.56 2.23 -15.65
CA PHE A 242 8.58 1.39 -14.45
C PHE A 242 7.24 1.38 -13.71
N VAL A 243 6.52 2.51 -13.74
CA VAL A 243 5.29 2.67 -12.95
C VAL A 243 4.21 3.31 -13.79
N ARG A 244 3.06 2.65 -13.85
CA ARG A 244 1.85 3.18 -14.52
C ARG A 244 0.76 3.50 -13.49
N PRO A 245 -0.01 4.57 -13.68
CA PRO A 245 -1.14 4.91 -12.83
C PRO A 245 -2.34 4.01 -13.12
N VAL A 246 -2.91 3.42 -12.06
CA VAL A 246 -4.12 2.61 -12.11
C VAL A 246 -5.06 3.09 -11.02
N ARG A 247 -6.30 3.39 -11.37
CA ARG A 247 -7.33 3.81 -10.42
C ARG A 247 -8.01 2.59 -9.79
N ALA A 248 -8.37 2.69 -8.51
CA ALA A 248 -9.27 1.79 -7.84
C ALA A 248 -10.38 2.58 -7.14
N GLN A 249 -11.52 1.95 -6.94
CA GLN A 249 -12.65 2.57 -6.25
C GLN A 249 -13.06 1.73 -5.05
N MET A 250 -13.62 2.41 -4.07
CA MET A 250 -14.14 1.82 -2.84
C MET A 250 -15.46 2.47 -2.44
N LEU A 251 -16.20 1.76 -1.61
CA LEU A 251 -17.38 2.26 -0.90
C LEU A 251 -17.29 1.95 0.60
N ALA A 252 -18.07 2.69 1.38
CA ALA A 252 -18.37 2.41 2.78
C ALA A 252 -19.90 2.46 2.97
N THR A 253 -20.43 1.46 3.67
CA THR A 253 -21.85 1.37 3.98
C THR A 253 -22.22 2.18 5.23
N ALA A 254 -23.50 2.34 5.49
CA ALA A 254 -24.01 2.64 6.82
C ALA A 254 -23.59 1.54 7.81
N PRO A 255 -23.48 1.86 9.13
CA PRO A 255 -23.16 0.86 10.14
C PRO A 255 -24.21 -0.24 10.22
N VAL A 256 -23.77 -1.49 10.35
CA VAL A 256 -24.59 -2.67 10.59
C VAL A 256 -23.99 -3.53 11.69
N GLU A 257 -24.72 -4.54 12.16
CA GLU A 257 -24.21 -5.47 13.17
C GLU A 257 -22.89 -6.12 12.71
N LEU A 258 -21.92 -6.23 13.64
CA LEU A 258 -20.60 -6.81 13.35
C LEU A 258 -20.71 -8.31 13.00
N ARG A 259 -20.31 -8.65 11.79
CA ARG A 259 -20.31 -10.00 11.22
C ARG A 259 -18.92 -10.44 10.74
N LEU A 260 -18.19 -9.54 10.09
CA LEU A 260 -16.85 -9.81 9.56
C LEU A 260 -15.79 -9.38 10.57
N ARG A 261 -14.99 -10.34 11.02
CA ARG A 261 -13.92 -10.10 11.98
C ARG A 261 -12.55 -10.00 11.33
N GLU A 262 -12.39 -10.62 10.16
CA GLU A 262 -11.16 -10.64 9.39
C GLU A 262 -11.31 -9.84 8.09
N PRO A 263 -10.20 -9.28 7.58
CA PRO A 263 -10.17 -8.76 6.22
C PRO A 263 -10.27 -9.91 5.21
N VAL A 264 -11.00 -9.68 4.15
CA VAL A 264 -11.28 -10.68 3.12
C VAL A 264 -10.77 -10.20 1.77
N TYR A 265 -9.98 -11.01 1.09
CA TYR A 265 -9.72 -10.95 -0.34
C TYR A 265 -10.50 -12.05 -1.07
N SER A 266 -11.00 -11.76 -2.28
CA SER A 266 -11.62 -12.75 -3.16
C SER A 266 -11.38 -12.46 -4.63
N HIS A 267 -11.64 -13.45 -5.48
CA HIS A 267 -11.50 -13.32 -6.92
C HIS A 267 -10.09 -12.81 -7.29
N GLU A 268 -9.07 -13.51 -6.85
CA GLU A 268 -7.66 -13.14 -7.08
C GLU A 268 -7.30 -11.72 -6.55
N GLY A 269 -7.93 -11.29 -5.44
CA GLY A 269 -7.71 -9.97 -4.86
C GLY A 269 -8.46 -8.83 -5.57
N TYR A 270 -9.32 -9.16 -6.56
CA TYR A 270 -10.13 -8.16 -7.25
C TYR A 270 -11.32 -7.65 -6.45
N TYR A 271 -11.65 -8.27 -5.32
CA TYR A 271 -12.53 -7.72 -4.30
C TYR A 271 -11.83 -7.84 -2.94
N TYR A 272 -11.93 -6.78 -2.15
CA TYR A 272 -11.34 -6.73 -0.82
C TYR A 272 -12.26 -5.96 0.11
N LEU A 273 -12.60 -6.56 1.25
CA LEU A 273 -13.54 -5.98 2.19
C LEU A 273 -13.15 -6.24 3.64
N ARG A 274 -13.60 -5.34 4.51
CA ARG A 274 -13.57 -5.47 5.96
C ARG A 274 -14.79 -4.80 6.55
N GLN A 275 -15.14 -5.19 7.75
CA GLN A 275 -16.08 -4.44 8.59
C GLN A 275 -15.32 -3.73 9.70
N LEU A 276 -15.67 -2.47 9.95
CA LEU A 276 -15.09 -1.69 11.05
C LEU A 276 -15.76 -2.06 12.38
N PRO A 277 -15.08 -1.88 13.53
CA PRO A 277 -15.72 -2.07 14.84
C PRO A 277 -16.97 -1.21 15.05
N THR A 278 -17.08 -0.09 14.36
CA THR A 278 -18.24 0.82 14.35
C THR A 278 -19.39 0.32 13.47
N GLY A 279 -19.17 -0.73 12.68
CA GLY A 279 -20.19 -1.43 11.91
C GLY A 279 -20.18 -1.20 10.40
N GLU A 280 -19.50 -0.17 9.89
CA GLU A 280 -19.42 0.11 8.46
C GLU A 280 -18.66 -1.02 7.73
N VAL A 281 -19.16 -1.44 6.58
CA VAL A 281 -18.45 -2.34 5.67
C VAL A 281 -17.73 -1.50 4.62
N LEU A 282 -16.39 -1.64 4.56
CA LEU A 282 -15.56 -1.07 3.52
C LEU A 282 -15.31 -2.13 2.46
N LEU A 283 -15.68 -1.83 1.22
CA LEU A 283 -15.45 -2.71 0.07
C LEU A 283 -14.77 -1.94 -1.06
N GLY A 284 -13.75 -2.54 -1.64
CA GLY A 284 -13.14 -2.07 -2.88
C GLY A 284 -12.97 -3.21 -3.88
N GLY A 285 -12.71 -2.86 -5.13
CA GLY A 285 -12.44 -3.86 -6.15
C GLY A 285 -13.16 -3.63 -7.47
N ALA A 286 -13.70 -4.71 -8.07
CA ALA A 286 -14.38 -4.77 -9.37
C ALA A 286 -13.57 -4.21 -10.58
N ARG A 287 -12.33 -3.76 -10.36
CA ARG A 287 -11.49 -3.14 -11.40
C ARG A 287 -11.25 -4.06 -12.60
N HIS A 288 -11.22 -5.38 -12.41
CA HIS A 288 -11.01 -6.34 -13.50
C HIS A 288 -12.11 -6.29 -14.58
N LEU A 289 -13.29 -5.81 -14.23
CA LEU A 289 -14.42 -5.59 -15.14
C LEU A 289 -14.32 -4.26 -15.90
N HIS A 290 -13.48 -3.31 -15.41
CA HIS A 290 -13.38 -1.93 -15.90
C HIS A 290 -11.93 -1.51 -16.19
N ARG A 291 -11.07 -2.42 -16.64
CA ARG A 291 -9.61 -2.18 -16.76
C ARG A 291 -9.24 -1.02 -17.67
N GLU A 292 -10.02 -0.79 -18.70
CA GLU A 292 -9.76 0.29 -19.68
C GLU A 292 -10.13 1.67 -19.13
N ASP A 293 -11.14 1.74 -18.24
CA ASP A 293 -11.62 2.97 -17.62
C ASP A 293 -10.84 3.34 -16.36
N GLU A 294 -10.33 2.31 -15.64
CA GLU A 294 -9.63 2.47 -14.36
C GLU A 294 -8.13 2.72 -14.56
N VAL A 295 -7.80 3.74 -15.35
CA VAL A 295 -6.44 4.21 -15.65
C VAL A 295 -6.30 5.71 -15.37
N GLY A 296 -5.05 6.17 -15.19
CA GLY A 296 -4.77 7.60 -15.03
C GLY A 296 -4.91 8.12 -13.60
N TYR A 297 -5.12 9.42 -13.47
CA TYR A 297 -5.00 10.16 -12.21
C TYR A 297 -6.33 10.78 -11.73
N ASP A 298 -7.42 10.55 -12.43
CA ASP A 298 -8.71 11.14 -12.10
C ASP A 298 -9.20 10.68 -10.72
N ASP A 299 -9.45 11.63 -9.83
CA ASP A 299 -10.04 11.38 -8.52
C ASP A 299 -11.57 11.44 -8.63
N ALA A 300 -12.14 10.38 -9.18
CA ALA A 300 -13.58 10.25 -9.40
C ALA A 300 -14.02 8.76 -9.32
N THR A 301 -15.26 8.54 -8.94
CA THR A 301 -15.94 7.24 -9.02
C THR A 301 -16.83 7.16 -10.26
N THR A 302 -17.10 5.95 -10.74
CA THR A 302 -17.99 5.67 -11.86
C THR A 302 -19.18 4.86 -11.39
N ASP A 303 -20.37 5.17 -11.89
CA ASP A 303 -21.61 4.48 -11.50
C ASP A 303 -21.57 2.99 -11.83
N ALA A 304 -20.97 2.61 -12.96
CA ALA A 304 -20.84 1.23 -13.39
C ALA A 304 -20.06 0.38 -12.40
N LEU A 305 -18.81 0.81 -12.04
CA LEU A 305 -17.99 0.08 -11.09
C LEU A 305 -18.61 0.06 -9.68
N GLN A 306 -19.21 1.17 -9.26
CA GLN A 306 -19.89 1.23 -7.96
C GLN A 306 -21.08 0.27 -7.90
N ALA A 307 -21.85 0.12 -8.99
CA ALA A 307 -22.94 -0.86 -9.08
C ALA A 307 -22.44 -2.31 -8.96
N ASP A 308 -21.27 -2.63 -9.54
CA ASP A 308 -20.66 -3.96 -9.40
C ASP A 308 -20.18 -4.23 -7.98
N LEU A 309 -19.68 -3.22 -7.25
CA LEU A 309 -19.35 -3.36 -5.83
C LEU A 309 -20.61 -3.65 -4.98
N GLU A 310 -21.70 -2.93 -5.23
CA GLU A 310 -22.97 -3.17 -4.54
C GLU A 310 -23.57 -4.53 -4.88
N ALA A 311 -23.45 -4.95 -6.15
CA ALA A 311 -23.87 -6.28 -6.59
C ALA A 311 -23.10 -7.37 -5.85
N TYR A 312 -21.77 -7.21 -5.72
CA TYR A 312 -20.93 -8.16 -5.00
C TYR A 312 -21.37 -8.33 -3.53
N LEU A 313 -21.65 -7.23 -2.80
CA LEU A 313 -22.17 -7.31 -1.43
C LEU A 313 -23.51 -8.05 -1.36
N ARG A 314 -24.44 -7.70 -2.24
CA ARG A 314 -25.76 -8.32 -2.30
C ARG A 314 -25.69 -9.82 -2.59
N ASP A 315 -24.83 -10.21 -3.53
CA ASP A 315 -24.80 -11.56 -4.07
C ASP A 315 -24.01 -12.54 -3.17
N HIS A 316 -23.02 -12.03 -2.42
CA HIS A 316 -22.19 -12.87 -1.55
C HIS A 316 -22.46 -12.71 -0.05
N PHE A 317 -22.99 -11.59 0.41
CA PHE A 317 -23.18 -11.28 1.83
C PHE A 317 -24.63 -10.88 2.12
N PRO A 318 -25.55 -11.85 2.32
CA PRO A 318 -26.96 -11.59 2.54
C PRO A 318 -27.26 -10.60 3.67
N ASP A 319 -26.47 -10.63 4.75
CA ASP A 319 -26.61 -9.72 5.89
C ASP A 319 -26.33 -8.25 5.54
N PHE A 320 -25.63 -7.99 4.44
CA PHE A 320 -25.32 -6.65 3.95
C PHE A 320 -26.18 -6.23 2.74
N ALA A 321 -27.04 -7.13 2.26
CA ALA A 321 -27.92 -6.83 1.14
C ALA A 321 -28.89 -5.68 1.49
N GLY A 322 -28.88 -4.63 0.67
CA GLY A 322 -29.77 -3.47 0.86
C GLY A 322 -29.31 -2.45 1.90
N VAL A 323 -28.14 -2.61 2.50
CA VAL A 323 -27.52 -1.57 3.34
C VAL A 323 -27.13 -0.37 2.48
N SER A 324 -27.48 0.85 2.91
CA SER A 324 -27.17 2.06 2.17
C SER A 324 -25.65 2.33 2.11
N VAL A 325 -25.18 2.81 0.96
CA VAL A 325 -23.81 3.26 0.80
C VAL A 325 -23.72 4.75 1.16
N GLU A 326 -22.91 5.07 2.16
CA GLU A 326 -22.76 6.44 2.66
C GLU A 326 -21.59 7.19 2.04
N ARG A 327 -20.56 6.46 1.59
CA ARG A 327 -19.37 7.08 1.03
C ARG A 327 -18.80 6.27 -0.13
N ARG A 328 -18.33 6.99 -1.14
CA ARG A 328 -17.63 6.43 -2.30
C ARG A 328 -16.38 7.24 -2.57
N TRP A 329 -15.29 6.58 -2.89
CA TRP A 329 -14.03 7.27 -3.23
C TRP A 329 -13.21 6.46 -4.21
N SER A 330 -12.22 7.12 -4.80
CA SER A 330 -11.22 6.50 -5.65
C SER A 330 -9.81 6.76 -5.12
N GLY A 331 -8.84 6.02 -5.62
CA GLY A 331 -7.43 6.22 -5.33
C GLY A 331 -6.56 5.73 -6.47
N THR A 332 -5.52 6.49 -6.78
CA THR A 332 -4.57 6.13 -7.84
C THR A 332 -3.41 5.32 -7.26
N MET A 333 -3.26 4.10 -7.75
CA MET A 333 -2.18 3.18 -7.41
C MET A 333 -1.11 3.19 -8.49
N GLY A 334 0.16 3.00 -8.10
CA GLY A 334 1.25 2.74 -9.03
C GLY A 334 1.43 1.25 -9.27
N PHE A 335 1.32 0.81 -10.50
CA PHE A 335 1.54 -0.57 -10.91
C PHE A 335 2.88 -0.72 -11.61
N SER A 336 3.69 -1.67 -11.17
CA SER A 336 4.88 -2.13 -11.86
C SER A 336 4.54 -3.20 -12.90
N ALA A 337 5.49 -3.53 -13.77
CA ALA A 337 5.26 -4.54 -14.79
C ALA A 337 5.17 -5.97 -14.23
N ASP A 338 5.82 -6.23 -13.11
CA ASP A 338 5.93 -7.56 -12.50
C ASP A 338 5.18 -7.72 -11.17
N GLY A 339 4.36 -6.73 -10.79
CA GLY A 339 3.55 -6.75 -9.57
C GLY A 339 4.30 -6.36 -8.28
N LEU A 340 5.64 -6.30 -8.28
CA LEU A 340 6.44 -5.97 -7.10
C LEU A 340 6.85 -4.50 -7.06
N PRO A 341 6.97 -3.88 -5.87
CA PRO A 341 7.52 -2.55 -5.74
C PRO A 341 8.95 -2.49 -6.28
N ALA A 342 9.36 -1.31 -6.70
CA ALA A 342 10.71 -1.09 -7.21
C ALA A 342 11.37 0.12 -6.57
N VAL A 343 12.68 0.03 -6.43
CA VAL A 343 13.59 1.10 -6.04
C VAL A 343 14.73 1.19 -7.03
N GLY A 344 15.19 2.40 -7.31
CA GLY A 344 16.35 2.60 -8.17
C GLY A 344 16.82 4.04 -8.20
N PRO A 345 17.97 4.31 -8.84
CA PRO A 345 18.47 5.66 -9.01
C PRO A 345 17.51 6.49 -9.86
N VAL A 346 17.37 7.77 -9.50
CA VAL A 346 16.63 8.71 -10.36
C VAL A 346 17.52 9.04 -11.55
N PRO A 347 17.02 8.88 -12.80
CA PRO A 347 17.82 9.22 -13.98
C PRO A 347 18.36 10.65 -13.92
N GLU A 348 19.64 10.81 -14.23
CA GLU A 348 20.34 12.09 -14.30
C GLU A 348 20.43 12.87 -12.98
N LEU A 349 19.92 12.35 -11.86
CA LEU A 349 19.99 12.97 -10.55
C LEU A 349 20.99 12.24 -9.64
N PRO A 350 22.09 12.89 -9.21
CA PRO A 350 23.06 12.28 -8.32
C PRO A 350 22.45 12.02 -6.95
N ARG A 351 22.92 10.96 -6.28
CA ARG A 351 22.55 10.62 -4.89
C ARG A 351 21.05 10.63 -4.62
N SER A 352 20.24 10.24 -5.63
CA SER A 352 18.80 10.23 -5.53
C SER A 352 18.21 8.89 -5.90
N LEU A 353 17.21 8.46 -5.15
CA LEU A 353 16.46 7.23 -5.38
C LEU A 353 14.98 7.53 -5.63
N TRP A 354 14.33 6.67 -6.38
CA TRP A 354 12.88 6.62 -6.46
C TRP A 354 12.36 5.29 -5.91
N VAL A 355 11.14 5.30 -5.36
CA VAL A 355 10.42 4.11 -4.91
C VAL A 355 8.96 4.18 -5.32
N GLY A 356 8.44 3.08 -5.89
CA GLY A 356 7.06 3.03 -6.37
C GLY A 356 6.68 1.68 -6.97
N GLY A 357 5.51 1.62 -7.63
CA GLY A 357 5.04 0.40 -8.27
C GLY A 357 4.51 -0.65 -7.30
N PHE A 358 3.86 -0.24 -6.21
CA PHE A 358 3.37 -1.12 -5.14
C PHE A 358 2.19 -2.00 -5.54
N THR A 359 1.63 -1.85 -6.71
CA THR A 359 0.58 -2.70 -7.31
C THR A 359 -0.58 -3.02 -6.34
N GLY A 360 -1.05 -2.00 -5.60
CA GLY A 360 -2.14 -2.13 -4.62
C GLY A 360 -1.72 -2.55 -3.21
N HIS A 361 -0.52 -3.11 -3.02
CA HIS A 361 -0.07 -3.73 -1.75
C HIS A 361 0.83 -2.83 -0.90
N GLY A 362 0.68 -1.50 -1.00
CA GLY A 362 1.57 -0.54 -0.33
C GLY A 362 1.71 -0.69 1.18
N MET A 363 0.66 -1.08 1.90
CA MET A 363 0.73 -1.29 3.36
C MET A 363 1.52 -2.55 3.71
N GLY A 364 1.40 -3.62 2.93
CA GLY A 364 2.15 -4.87 3.13
C GLY A 364 3.66 -4.78 2.81
N TYR A 365 4.11 -3.72 2.14
CA TYR A 365 5.51 -3.53 1.75
C TYR A 365 6.16 -2.27 2.31
N GLY A 366 5.38 -1.21 2.52
CA GLY A 366 5.87 0.17 2.58
C GLY A 366 6.86 0.45 3.70
N PHE A 367 6.67 -0.14 4.88
CA PHE A 367 7.55 0.10 6.02
C PHE A 367 8.93 -0.53 5.81
N ARG A 368 8.96 -1.78 5.36
CA ARG A 368 10.20 -2.51 5.08
C ARG A 368 10.92 -1.98 3.83
N MET A 369 10.16 -1.55 2.80
CA MET A 369 10.71 -0.83 1.65
C MET A 369 11.35 0.50 2.07
N GLY A 370 10.77 1.20 3.03
CA GLY A 370 11.38 2.41 3.60
C GLY A 370 12.77 2.14 4.18
N ARG A 371 12.97 1.01 4.87
CA ARG A 371 14.27 0.58 5.37
C ARG A 371 15.26 0.31 4.24
N LEU A 372 14.81 -0.42 3.22
CA LEU A 372 15.63 -0.74 2.06
C LEU A 372 16.12 0.54 1.36
N VAL A 373 15.20 1.48 1.08
CA VAL A 373 15.54 2.78 0.47
C VAL A 373 16.51 3.58 1.34
N ALA A 374 16.27 3.63 2.66
CA ALA A 374 17.13 4.35 3.59
C ALA A 374 18.55 3.76 3.64
N ALA A 375 18.65 2.43 3.73
CA ALA A 375 19.93 1.73 3.74
C ALA A 375 20.71 1.95 2.42
N GLU A 376 20.05 1.80 1.27
CA GLU A 376 20.67 2.02 -0.04
C GLU A 376 21.16 3.47 -0.19
N LEU A 377 20.37 4.46 0.23
CA LEU A 377 20.74 5.87 0.20
C LEU A 377 21.97 6.17 1.09
N LEU A 378 22.12 5.43 2.19
CA LEU A 378 23.26 5.54 3.12
C LEU A 378 24.45 4.64 2.75
N GLY A 379 24.36 3.89 1.64
CA GLY A 379 25.42 2.97 1.18
C GLY A 379 25.55 1.70 2.03
N GLN A 380 24.48 1.31 2.73
CA GLN A 380 24.41 0.08 3.54
C GLN A 380 23.78 -1.06 2.72
N SER A 381 24.20 -2.31 3.01
CA SER A 381 23.61 -3.49 2.37
C SER A 381 22.28 -3.90 3.00
N GLU A 382 21.36 -4.43 2.19
CA GLU A 382 20.07 -4.97 2.61
C GLU A 382 19.80 -6.35 2.01
N PRO A 383 19.35 -7.34 2.81
CA PRO A 383 19.24 -8.74 2.37
C PRO A 383 18.28 -8.98 1.20
N PHE A 384 17.29 -8.10 1.01
CA PHE A 384 16.24 -8.25 -0.01
C PHE A 384 16.37 -7.25 -1.16
N ALA A 385 17.48 -6.49 -1.23
CA ALA A 385 17.65 -5.43 -2.23
C ALA A 385 17.54 -5.94 -3.68
N ASP A 386 18.03 -7.15 -3.94
CA ASP A 386 17.98 -7.80 -5.24
C ASP A 386 16.53 -8.07 -5.74
N LEU A 387 15.57 -8.30 -4.83
CA LEU A 387 14.18 -8.53 -5.19
C LEU A 387 13.49 -7.28 -5.74
N PHE A 388 13.92 -6.09 -5.29
CA PHE A 388 13.20 -4.85 -5.54
C PHE A 388 13.97 -3.82 -6.37
N HIS A 389 15.26 -4.06 -6.66
CA HIS A 389 16.04 -3.11 -7.45
C HIS A 389 15.52 -3.02 -8.90
N ALA A 390 15.32 -1.81 -9.41
CA ALA A 390 14.74 -1.53 -10.73
C ALA A 390 15.54 -2.12 -11.91
N ARG A 391 16.83 -2.48 -11.72
CA ARG A 391 17.64 -3.19 -12.74
C ARG A 391 17.03 -4.52 -13.18
N ARG A 392 16.15 -5.15 -12.37
CA ARG A 392 15.47 -6.38 -12.76
C ARG A 392 14.61 -6.23 -14.03
N PHE A 393 14.19 -5.00 -14.35
CA PHE A 393 13.45 -4.71 -15.58
C PHE A 393 14.36 -4.58 -16.81
N GLU A 394 15.67 -4.37 -16.63
CA GLU A 394 16.64 -4.24 -17.73
C GLU A 394 17.06 -5.61 -18.30
N THR A 395 16.87 -6.68 -17.53
CA THR A 395 17.26 -8.06 -17.91
C THR A 395 16.15 -8.84 -18.64
N GLN A 396 14.97 -8.24 -18.83
CA GLN A 396 13.81 -8.86 -19.48
C GLN A 396 13.60 -8.40 -20.94
N GLY A 397 14.58 -7.70 -21.52
CA GLY A 397 14.57 -7.19 -22.90
C GLY A 397 15.30 -8.09 -23.90
#